data_9bdc65528512830404268be6f7e78fc2
#
_entry.id   9bdc65528512830404268be6f7e78fc2
#
_cell.length_a   1.000
_cell.length_b   1.000
_cell.length_c   1.000
_cell.angle_alpha   90.00
_cell.angle_beta   90.00
_cell.angle_gamma   90.00
#
_symmetry.space_group_name_H-M   'P 1'
#
loop_
_entity.id
_entity.type
_entity.pdbx_description
1 polymer ?
#
loop_
_entity_poly.entity_id
_entity_poly.type
_entity_poly.pdbx_seq_one_letter_code
_entity_poly.pdbx_strand_id
1 'polypeptide(L)'
;TNTVVTHVKSHGSLGNVVAEDDEVALSVAKAIKSVDPNLIMVVMPGMATERAGEKVGLRLAREVYADRGYQDNGNLIPRSEEDAIIKDPKKASERVLIMLEEQAVMANSGKKIPGRIDTICVHGDNPSEVNIATQIRSSIVENGITLKPFHEFV
;
A
#
# COMPACT_ATOMS: atom_id res chain seq x y z
N THR A 1 10.18 14.67 21.63
CA THR A 1 10.82 14.32 20.36
C THR A 1 10.44 15.37 19.32
N ASN A 2 11.43 15.94 18.63
CA ASN A 2 11.22 16.91 17.53
C ASN A 2 10.85 16.18 16.21
N THR A 3 9.91 15.23 16.28
CA THR A 3 9.50 14.45 15.11
C THR A 3 8.23 15.08 14.52
N VAL A 4 8.25 15.36 13.23
CA VAL A 4 7.09 15.86 12.49
C VAL A 4 6.34 14.67 11.88
N VAL A 5 5.03 14.62 12.09
CA VAL A 5 4.16 13.65 11.41
C VAL A 5 3.99 14.08 9.96
N THR A 6 4.33 13.22 9.01
CA THR A 6 4.28 13.51 7.57
C THR A 6 3.09 12.86 6.87
N HIS A 7 2.55 11.78 7.42
CA HIS A 7 1.51 11.00 6.77
C HIS A 7 0.59 10.29 7.76
N VAL A 8 -0.56 9.87 7.26
CA VAL A 8 -1.58 9.09 8.00
C VAL A 8 -1.99 7.89 7.17
N LYS A 9 -2.10 6.73 7.81
CA LYS A 9 -2.59 5.48 7.24
C LYS A 9 -3.70 4.91 8.10
N SER A 10 -4.84 4.59 7.51
CA SER A 10 -5.88 3.77 8.15
C SER A 10 -5.36 2.34 8.33
N HIS A 11 -5.57 1.76 9.51
CA HIS A 11 -5.01 0.47 9.88
C HIS A 11 -6.06 -0.52 10.38
N GLY A 12 -5.75 -1.82 10.30
CA GLY A 12 -6.59 -2.90 10.80
C GLY A 12 -7.98 -2.93 10.14
N SER A 13 -9.02 -3.18 10.93
CA SER A 13 -10.40 -3.28 10.43
C SER A 13 -10.87 -2.01 9.74
N LEU A 14 -10.50 -0.84 10.26
CA LEU A 14 -10.81 0.43 9.61
C LEU A 14 -10.16 0.51 8.22
N GLY A 15 -8.92 0.04 8.07
CA GLY A 15 -8.22 0.00 6.79
C GLY A 15 -8.98 -0.80 5.72
N ASN A 16 -9.58 -1.93 6.10
CA ASN A 16 -10.39 -2.74 5.19
C ASN A 16 -11.69 -2.04 4.80
N VAL A 17 -12.41 -1.46 5.77
CA VAL A 17 -13.68 -0.78 5.52
C VAL A 17 -13.47 0.43 4.60
N VAL A 18 -12.50 1.29 4.89
CA VAL A 18 -12.24 2.49 4.06
C VAL A 18 -11.71 2.16 2.66
N ALA A 19 -11.20 0.96 2.43
CA ALA A 19 -10.78 0.56 1.09
C ALA A 19 -11.97 0.34 0.16
N GLU A 20 -13.14 -0.05 0.70
CA GLU A 20 -14.33 -0.44 -0.05
C GLU A 20 -15.45 0.59 0.00
N ASP A 21 -15.61 1.27 1.14
CA ASP A 21 -16.72 2.19 1.43
C ASP A 21 -16.32 3.65 1.13
N ASP A 22 -16.88 4.22 0.06
CA ASP A 22 -16.60 5.59 -0.38
C ASP A 22 -17.03 6.66 0.65
N GLU A 23 -18.09 6.43 1.43
CA GLU A 23 -18.58 7.40 2.41
C GLU A 23 -17.67 7.44 3.65
N VAL A 24 -17.28 6.24 4.12
CA VAL A 24 -16.34 6.13 5.25
C VAL A 24 -14.96 6.64 4.84
N ALA A 25 -14.48 6.28 3.63
CA ALA A 25 -13.23 6.80 3.09
C ALA A 25 -13.22 8.33 3.01
N LEU A 26 -14.30 8.91 2.50
CA LEU A 26 -14.44 10.36 2.41
C LEU A 26 -14.45 11.04 3.79
N SER A 27 -15.08 10.41 4.77
CA SER A 27 -15.12 10.92 6.14
C SER A 27 -13.72 10.94 6.77
N VAL A 28 -12.95 9.85 6.56
CA VAL A 28 -11.56 9.74 7.01
C VAL A 28 -10.67 10.77 6.29
N ALA A 29 -10.78 10.91 4.98
CA ALA A 29 -10.01 11.87 4.22
C ALA A 29 -10.28 13.32 4.66
N LYS A 30 -11.54 13.68 4.91
CA LYS A 30 -11.92 14.99 5.47
C LYS A 30 -11.33 15.21 6.86
N ALA A 31 -11.37 14.18 7.72
CA ALA A 31 -10.79 14.25 9.06
C ALA A 31 -9.27 14.51 9.00
N ILE A 32 -8.53 13.77 8.16
CA ILE A 32 -7.10 13.98 7.96
C ILE A 32 -6.83 15.42 7.52
N LYS A 33 -7.55 15.89 6.50
CA LYS A 33 -7.38 17.25 5.97
C LYS A 33 -7.70 18.34 6.99
N SER A 34 -8.66 18.10 7.89
CA SER A 34 -9.03 19.05 8.94
C SER A 34 -7.97 19.18 10.04
N VAL A 35 -7.17 18.13 10.25
CA VAL A 35 -6.07 18.14 11.23
C VAL A 35 -4.86 18.90 10.66
N ASP A 36 -4.41 18.53 9.47
CA ASP A 36 -3.36 19.23 8.74
C ASP A 36 -3.50 18.93 7.23
N PRO A 37 -3.78 19.93 6.39
CA PRO A 37 -3.94 19.76 4.94
C PRO A 37 -2.64 19.34 4.22
N ASN A 38 -1.48 19.42 4.88
CA ASN A 38 -0.19 19.00 4.32
C ASN A 38 0.13 17.52 4.57
N LEU A 39 -0.66 16.83 5.41
CA LEU A 39 -0.48 15.41 5.64
C LEU A 39 -0.71 14.62 4.35
N ILE A 40 0.14 13.61 4.15
CA ILE A 40 -0.01 12.65 3.07
C ILE A 40 -0.95 11.54 3.53
N MET A 41 -2.00 11.26 2.78
CA MET A 41 -2.85 10.10 3.03
C MET A 41 -2.27 8.88 2.31
N VAL A 42 -1.97 7.83 3.07
CA VAL A 42 -1.57 6.54 2.49
C VAL A 42 -2.81 5.79 2.06
N VAL A 43 -2.85 5.40 0.78
CA VAL A 43 -4.04 4.82 0.12
C VAL A 43 -3.69 3.56 -0.65
N MET A 44 -4.67 2.72 -0.94
CA MET A 44 -4.51 1.61 -1.87
C MET A 44 -4.89 2.07 -3.29
N PRO A 45 -4.07 1.75 -4.32
CA PRO A 45 -4.35 2.12 -5.71
C PRO A 45 -5.72 1.63 -6.18
N GLY A 46 -6.50 2.51 -6.82
CA GLY A 46 -7.82 2.19 -7.39
C GLY A 46 -8.96 2.07 -6.38
N MET A 47 -8.70 2.15 -5.07
CA MET A 47 -9.68 1.92 -4.03
C MET A 47 -10.41 3.20 -3.57
N ALA A 48 -11.45 3.06 -2.74
CA ALA A 48 -12.22 4.19 -2.22
C ALA A 48 -11.36 5.22 -1.48
N THR A 49 -10.29 4.78 -0.80
CA THR A 49 -9.34 5.67 -0.13
C THR A 49 -8.63 6.61 -1.09
N GLU A 50 -8.23 6.16 -2.28
CA GLU A 50 -7.60 7.00 -3.29
C GLU A 50 -8.59 8.04 -3.81
N ARG A 51 -9.78 7.59 -4.25
CA ARG A 51 -10.85 8.49 -4.71
C ARG A 51 -11.22 9.55 -3.67
N ALA A 52 -11.31 9.16 -2.41
CA ALA A 52 -11.63 10.08 -1.31
C ALA A 52 -10.52 11.11 -1.08
N GLY A 53 -9.27 10.68 -1.07
CA GLY A 53 -8.12 11.57 -0.90
C GLY A 53 -7.99 12.58 -2.05
N GLU A 54 -8.18 12.14 -3.30
CA GLU A 54 -8.22 13.02 -4.48
C GLU A 54 -9.36 14.03 -4.39
N LYS A 55 -10.55 13.59 -4.02
CA LYS A 55 -11.74 14.45 -3.89
C LYS A 55 -11.55 15.58 -2.90
N VAL A 56 -10.83 15.37 -1.81
CA VAL A 56 -10.55 16.41 -0.82
C VAL A 56 -9.24 17.16 -1.09
N GLY A 57 -8.45 16.75 -2.08
CA GLY A 57 -7.20 17.39 -2.47
C GLY A 57 -6.09 17.19 -1.44
N LEU A 58 -5.94 15.97 -0.90
CA LEU A 58 -4.77 15.56 -0.12
C LEU A 58 -3.65 15.06 -1.05
N ARG A 59 -2.42 15.18 -0.59
CA ARG A 59 -1.28 14.44 -1.18
C ARG A 59 -1.46 12.96 -0.87
N LEU A 60 -1.18 12.08 -1.85
CA LEU A 60 -1.42 10.65 -1.71
C LEU A 60 -0.14 9.84 -1.91
N ALA A 61 0.11 8.89 -1.00
CA ALA A 61 1.08 7.82 -1.19
C ALA A 61 0.34 6.50 -1.44
N ARG A 62 0.48 5.97 -2.64
CA ARG A 62 -0.19 4.74 -3.08
C ARG A 62 0.61 3.54 -2.64
N GLU A 63 0.02 2.75 -1.76
CA GLU A 63 0.66 1.62 -1.10
C GLU A 63 0.16 0.29 -1.62
N VAL A 64 1.12 -0.62 -1.89
CA VAL A 64 0.83 -2.04 -2.13
C VAL A 64 1.44 -2.89 -1.03
N TYR A 65 0.88 -4.07 -0.83
CA TYR A 65 1.29 -5.03 0.20
C TYR A 65 2.10 -6.15 -0.44
N ALA A 66 3.33 -6.32 -0.01
CA ALA A 66 4.24 -7.33 -0.56
C ALA A 66 3.83 -8.76 -0.19
N ASP A 67 3.33 -8.92 1.02
CA ASP A 67 3.02 -10.20 1.68
C ASP A 67 1.54 -10.60 1.62
N ARG A 68 0.71 -9.85 0.87
CA ARG A 68 -0.73 -10.08 0.77
C ARG A 68 -1.19 -10.43 -0.64
N GLY A 69 -2.12 -11.40 -0.72
CA GLY A 69 -2.86 -11.69 -1.94
C GLY A 69 -3.91 -10.62 -2.25
N TYR A 70 -4.19 -10.41 -3.54
CA TYR A 70 -5.21 -9.48 -4.03
C TYR A 70 -6.27 -10.18 -4.85
N GLN A 71 -7.50 -9.75 -4.69
CA GLN A 71 -8.64 -10.10 -5.55
C GLN A 71 -8.61 -9.29 -6.86
N ASP A 72 -9.42 -9.67 -7.83
CA ASP A 72 -9.52 -9.03 -9.15
C ASP A 72 -10.07 -7.60 -9.12
N ASN A 73 -10.68 -7.20 -8.01
CA ASN A 73 -11.17 -5.85 -7.78
C ASN A 73 -10.16 -4.93 -7.05
N GLY A 74 -8.98 -5.46 -6.68
CA GLY A 74 -7.94 -4.72 -5.96
C GLY A 74 -8.00 -4.83 -4.44
N ASN A 75 -9.01 -5.49 -3.88
CA ASN A 75 -9.10 -5.75 -2.46
C ASN A 75 -8.10 -6.83 -2.01
N LEU A 76 -7.69 -6.75 -0.75
CA LEU A 76 -6.90 -7.81 -0.14
C LEU A 76 -7.77 -9.06 0.07
N ILE A 77 -7.23 -10.23 -0.22
CA ILE A 77 -7.87 -11.50 0.12
C ILE A 77 -8.00 -11.60 1.65
N PRO A 78 -9.18 -11.97 2.18
CA PRO A 78 -9.38 -12.14 3.62
C PRO A 78 -8.34 -13.10 4.22
N ARG A 79 -7.78 -12.79 5.38
CA ARG A 79 -6.69 -13.58 6.00
C ARG A 79 -7.07 -15.03 6.31
N SER A 80 -8.36 -15.33 6.37
CA SER A 80 -8.90 -16.68 6.57
C SER A 80 -8.88 -17.56 5.31
N GLU A 81 -8.66 -16.97 4.16
CA GLU A 81 -8.67 -17.67 2.88
C GLU A 81 -7.26 -18.16 2.50
N GLU A 82 -7.23 -19.19 1.66
CA GLU A 82 -5.99 -19.69 1.08
C GLU A 82 -5.36 -18.61 0.19
N ASP A 83 -4.03 -18.58 0.12
CA ASP A 83 -3.25 -17.61 -0.64
C ASP A 83 -3.41 -16.13 -0.23
N ALA A 84 -4.06 -15.85 0.91
CA ALA A 84 -4.17 -14.51 1.45
C ALA A 84 -2.82 -13.93 1.89
N ILE A 85 -1.87 -14.79 2.29
CA ILE A 85 -0.57 -14.40 2.84
C ILE A 85 0.56 -15.07 2.05
N ILE A 86 1.47 -14.27 1.53
CA ILE A 86 2.68 -14.71 0.84
C ILE A 86 3.81 -14.80 1.85
N LYS A 87 4.24 -16.02 2.18
CA LYS A 87 5.27 -16.27 3.20
C LYS A 87 6.68 -16.44 2.62
N ASP A 88 6.78 -16.70 1.32
CA ASP A 88 8.05 -16.91 0.63
C ASP A 88 8.68 -15.55 0.25
N PRO A 89 9.87 -15.20 0.80
CA PRO A 89 10.52 -13.93 0.53
C PRO A 89 10.84 -13.71 -0.96
N LYS A 90 11.20 -14.78 -1.67
CA LYS A 90 11.52 -14.70 -3.10
C LYS A 90 10.28 -14.37 -3.92
N LYS A 91 9.17 -15.11 -3.68
CA LYS A 91 7.89 -14.84 -4.35
C LYS A 91 7.37 -13.43 -4.07
N ALA A 92 7.45 -12.98 -2.80
CA ALA A 92 7.04 -11.62 -2.43
C ALA A 92 7.89 -10.56 -3.17
N SER A 93 9.19 -10.76 -3.23
CA SER A 93 10.13 -9.86 -3.90
C SER A 93 9.92 -9.80 -5.42
N GLU A 94 9.80 -10.95 -6.09
CA GLU A 94 9.54 -11.03 -7.53
C GLU A 94 8.22 -10.33 -7.89
N ARG A 95 7.18 -10.56 -7.08
CA ARG A 95 5.87 -9.91 -7.27
C ARG A 95 5.93 -8.40 -7.11
N VAL A 96 6.66 -7.91 -6.12
CA VAL A 96 6.87 -6.47 -5.90
C VAL A 96 7.58 -5.85 -7.10
N LEU A 97 8.63 -6.48 -7.63
CA LEU A 97 9.33 -5.97 -8.82
C LEU A 97 8.39 -5.87 -10.02
N ILE A 98 7.58 -6.90 -10.28
CA ILE A 98 6.58 -6.87 -11.34
C ILE A 98 5.57 -5.73 -11.13
N MET A 99 5.06 -5.55 -9.91
CA MET A 99 4.12 -4.46 -9.61
C MET A 99 4.74 -3.08 -9.85
N LEU A 100 6.02 -2.89 -9.49
CA LEU A 100 6.75 -1.63 -9.70
C LEU A 100 7.02 -1.38 -11.19
N GLU A 101 7.45 -2.39 -11.93
CA GLU A 101 7.75 -2.30 -13.36
C GLU A 101 6.49 -2.00 -14.18
N GLU A 102 5.41 -2.71 -13.89
CA GLU A 102 4.14 -2.60 -14.61
C GLU A 102 3.27 -1.43 -14.13
N GLN A 103 3.60 -0.82 -12.98
CA GLN A 103 2.75 0.15 -12.28
C GLN A 103 1.31 -0.37 -12.15
N ALA A 104 1.19 -1.58 -11.61
CA ALA A 104 -0.08 -2.29 -11.45
C ALA A 104 -0.09 -3.18 -10.22
N VAL A 105 -1.23 -3.24 -9.55
CA VAL A 105 -1.49 -4.26 -8.52
C VAL A 105 -1.71 -5.61 -9.21
N MET A 106 -1.04 -6.65 -8.72
CA MET A 106 -1.16 -8.01 -9.26
C MET A 106 -2.15 -8.83 -8.43
N ALA A 107 -3.32 -9.13 -9.00
CA ALA A 107 -4.27 -10.06 -8.39
C ALA A 107 -3.74 -11.50 -8.43
N ASN A 108 -4.25 -12.36 -7.53
CA ASN A 108 -3.83 -13.77 -7.48
C ASN A 108 -4.22 -14.55 -8.75
N SER A 109 -5.23 -14.11 -9.47
CA SER A 109 -5.62 -14.64 -10.80
C SER A 109 -4.61 -14.33 -11.91
N GLY A 110 -3.65 -13.42 -11.65
CA GLY A 110 -2.75 -12.86 -12.67
C GLY A 110 -3.28 -11.59 -13.34
N LYS A 111 -4.49 -11.14 -13.00
CA LYS A 111 -5.03 -9.86 -13.50
C LYS A 111 -4.19 -8.70 -13.01
N LYS A 112 -3.83 -7.79 -13.92
CA LYS A 112 -3.15 -6.53 -13.64
C LYS A 112 -4.20 -5.43 -13.45
N ILE A 113 -4.12 -4.73 -12.33
CA ILE A 113 -4.96 -3.59 -12.00
C ILE A 113 -4.07 -2.35 -12.06
N PRO A 114 -4.16 -1.54 -13.13
CA PRO A 114 -3.29 -0.37 -13.29
C PRO A 114 -3.43 0.61 -12.13
N GLY A 115 -2.30 1.13 -11.65
CA GLY A 115 -2.28 2.13 -10.60
C GLY A 115 -0.84 2.46 -10.21
N ARG A 116 -0.57 3.75 -10.04
CA ARG A 116 0.74 4.23 -9.56
C ARG A 116 1.07 3.59 -8.20
N ILE A 117 2.32 3.25 -7.99
CA ILE A 117 2.82 2.68 -6.73
C ILE A 117 3.93 3.58 -6.18
N ASP A 118 3.73 4.10 -4.98
CA ASP A 118 4.64 5.01 -4.31
C ASP A 118 5.36 4.33 -3.12
N THR A 119 4.73 3.34 -2.48
CA THR A 119 5.26 2.69 -1.28
C THR A 119 4.81 1.24 -1.18
N ILE A 120 5.59 0.46 -0.43
CA ILE A 120 5.37 -0.97 -0.24
C ILE A 120 5.25 -1.26 1.25
N CYS A 121 4.14 -1.85 1.65
CA CYS A 121 3.93 -2.33 3.01
C CYS A 121 4.47 -3.75 3.17
N VAL A 122 5.20 -3.96 4.25
CA VAL A 122 5.59 -5.29 4.76
C VAL A 122 5.17 -5.32 6.22
N HIS A 123 4.48 -6.39 6.63
CA HIS A 123 4.11 -6.54 8.04
C HIS A 123 5.32 -7.00 8.86
N GLY A 124 5.29 -6.83 10.17
CA GLY A 124 6.40 -7.12 11.08
C GLY A 124 5.98 -8.02 12.27
N ASP A 125 4.88 -8.75 12.14
CA ASP A 125 4.27 -9.53 13.22
C ASP A 125 4.83 -10.98 13.32
N ASN A 126 5.73 -11.37 12.41
CA ASN A 126 6.44 -12.64 12.54
C ASN A 126 7.91 -12.56 12.03
N PRO A 127 8.82 -13.44 12.51
CA PRO A 127 10.24 -13.39 12.14
C PRO A 127 10.52 -13.55 10.63
N SER A 128 9.66 -14.24 9.88
CA SER A 128 9.83 -14.43 8.43
C SER A 128 9.68 -13.12 7.64
N GLU A 129 8.97 -12.15 8.18
CA GLU A 129 8.70 -10.87 7.53
C GLU A 129 9.92 -9.95 7.48
N VAL A 130 10.83 -10.07 8.44
CA VAL A 130 12.13 -9.39 8.39
C VAL A 130 12.92 -9.87 7.17
N ASN A 131 12.88 -11.19 6.87
CA ASN A 131 13.52 -11.75 5.69
C ASN A 131 12.83 -11.27 4.40
N ILE A 132 11.51 -11.16 4.38
CA ILE A 132 10.75 -10.61 3.25
C ILE A 132 11.17 -9.16 3.00
N ALA A 133 11.18 -8.32 4.04
CA ALA A 133 11.59 -6.92 3.91
C ALA A 133 13.03 -6.77 3.42
N THR A 134 13.94 -7.59 3.93
CA THR A 134 15.35 -7.59 3.52
C THR A 134 15.49 -8.00 2.05
N GLN A 135 14.81 -9.08 1.64
CA GLN A 135 14.85 -9.57 0.26
C GLN A 135 14.27 -8.53 -0.71
N ILE A 136 13.12 -7.95 -0.39
CA ILE A 136 12.48 -6.90 -1.21
C ILE A 136 13.42 -5.71 -1.36
N ARG A 137 14.00 -5.22 -0.26
CA ARG A 137 14.94 -4.09 -0.31
C ARG A 137 16.13 -4.39 -1.21
N SER A 138 16.75 -5.56 -1.06
CA SER A 138 17.89 -5.97 -1.90
C SER A 138 17.50 -6.02 -3.38
N SER A 139 16.39 -6.69 -3.69
CA SER A 139 15.91 -6.83 -5.08
C SER A 139 15.59 -5.47 -5.73
N ILE A 140 14.97 -4.54 -5.00
CA ILE A 140 14.67 -3.18 -5.50
C ILE A 140 15.96 -2.45 -5.86
N VAL A 141 16.96 -2.49 -4.97
CA VAL A 141 18.25 -1.80 -5.19
C VAL A 141 19.04 -2.45 -6.31
N GLU A 142 19.11 -3.78 -6.38
CA GLU A 142 19.78 -4.54 -7.43
C GLU A 142 19.20 -4.29 -8.84
N ASN A 143 17.89 -3.99 -8.90
CA ASN A 143 17.22 -3.59 -10.16
C ASN A 143 17.29 -2.08 -10.44
N GLY A 144 18.16 -1.34 -9.74
CA GLY A 144 18.42 0.08 -10.01
C GLY A 144 17.33 1.04 -9.54
N ILE A 145 16.37 0.58 -8.76
CA ILE A 145 15.29 1.41 -8.23
C ILE A 145 15.77 2.12 -6.96
N THR A 146 15.67 3.43 -6.93
CA THR A 146 16.10 4.25 -5.79
C THR A 146 15.00 4.31 -4.72
N LEU A 147 15.35 3.92 -3.49
CA LEU A 147 14.48 4.08 -2.32
C LEU A 147 14.65 5.46 -1.70
N LYS A 148 13.54 6.17 -1.52
CA LYS A 148 13.49 7.49 -0.86
C LYS A 148 12.29 7.56 0.08
N PRO A 149 12.33 8.43 1.12
CA PRO A 149 11.13 8.75 1.88
C PRO A 149 10.05 9.33 0.96
N PHE A 150 8.85 8.74 0.95
CA PHE A 150 7.84 9.14 -0.04
C PHE A 150 7.34 10.60 0.15
N HIS A 151 7.47 11.19 1.33
CA HIS A 151 7.13 12.60 1.54
C HIS A 151 8.00 13.59 0.74
N GLU A 152 9.12 13.11 0.16
CA GLU A 152 10.00 13.91 -0.69
C GLU A 152 9.53 13.98 -2.16
N PHE A 153 8.62 13.08 -2.59
CA PHE A 153 8.26 12.98 -4.01
C PHE A 153 6.75 12.81 -4.30
N VAL A 154 5.87 12.63 -3.29
CA VAL A 154 4.42 12.58 -3.47
C VAL A 154 3.75 13.91 -3.16
#